data_c2f43143ce667c647f1877e4127e3c51
#
_entry.id   c2f43143ce667c647f1877e4127e3c51
#
_cell.length_a   1.000
_cell.length_b   1.000
_cell.length_c   1.000
_cell.angle_alpha   90.00
_cell.angle_beta   90.00
_cell.angle_gamma   90.00
#
_symmetry.space_group_name_H-M   'P 1'
#
loop_
_entity.id
_entity.type
_entity.pdbx_description
1 polymer ?
#
loop_
_entity_poly.entity_id
_entity_poly.type
_entity_poly.pdbx_seq_one_letter_code
_entity_poly.pdbx_strand_id
1 'polypeptide(L)'
;MQPIINRQISDLKESATLFINQLALKLRSEGQDICHLGFGESPFPVPEPMQAALRENARRKQYISGYGLPELRQSVAGFCKSEFGYNYSSENIFIGPGSKELIFQLVYLLEGPLMVPAPSWVSYGPQANIRSKSFIPITTDIKNGYRLQAAELDKTCSGEDSPQKILILNNPSNPTGSVHTTDELRSLAEVCRKHGVIVISDEIYALTKFGEIPFEGIAGYYPEGTITTSGVSKAFSAGGWRLGYAMIPDELSEITRPLSAFVSETFSCVSAPIQYAVLPGFENYESVRNHVELCRDIHGAAGKFLQQRFTEIGLNCPEPQGAFYLFPDFENFKDLLSSRGINNSEELSKRLLEETGVALLPGADFYMPDDFMGVRVASVDYDGAQLMQDFPQSGNATLEMYTSLFPRLADACERLENWLQ
;
A
#
# COMPACT_ATOMS: atom_id res chain seq x y z
N MET A 1 -34.98 -22.64 -0.76
CA MET A 1 -34.67 -21.89 -2.00
C MET A 1 -33.26 -22.20 -2.40
N GLN A 2 -32.96 -22.31 -3.70
CA GLN A 2 -31.56 -22.37 -4.15
C GLN A 2 -30.87 -21.02 -3.87
N PRO A 3 -29.59 -21.01 -3.51
CA PRO A 3 -28.88 -19.76 -3.24
C PRO A 3 -28.83 -18.88 -4.51
N ILE A 4 -29.27 -17.63 -4.39
CA ILE A 4 -29.28 -16.64 -5.49
C ILE A 4 -27.91 -16.01 -5.68
N ILE A 5 -27.13 -15.92 -4.59
CA ILE A 5 -25.79 -15.28 -4.58
C ILE A 5 -24.72 -16.36 -4.74
N ASN A 6 -23.67 -16.05 -5.49
CA ASN A 6 -22.50 -16.90 -5.58
C ASN A 6 -21.91 -17.13 -4.18
N ARG A 7 -21.75 -18.39 -3.79
CA ARG A 7 -21.25 -18.80 -2.46
C ARG A 7 -19.86 -18.24 -2.16
N GLN A 8 -19.04 -18.03 -3.17
CA GLN A 8 -17.68 -17.51 -3.02
C GLN A 8 -17.61 -16.05 -2.52
N ILE A 9 -18.70 -15.29 -2.76
CA ILE A 9 -18.76 -13.88 -2.40
C ILE A 9 -19.89 -13.57 -1.40
N SER A 10 -20.70 -14.58 -1.00
CA SER A 10 -21.82 -14.36 -0.07
C SER A 10 -21.39 -13.77 1.27
N ASP A 11 -20.21 -14.14 1.73
CA ASP A 11 -19.65 -13.73 3.01
C ASP A 11 -18.56 -12.64 2.88
N LEU A 12 -18.37 -12.11 1.65
CA LEU A 12 -17.40 -11.06 1.39
C LEU A 12 -17.85 -9.76 2.07
N LYS A 13 -17.04 -9.31 3.03
CA LYS A 13 -17.28 -8.04 3.73
C LYS A 13 -16.75 -6.86 2.90
N GLU A 14 -17.32 -5.68 3.11
CA GLU A 14 -16.75 -4.44 2.60
C GLU A 14 -15.32 -4.25 3.17
N SER A 15 -14.47 -3.60 2.38
CA SER A 15 -13.09 -3.33 2.82
C SER A 15 -13.09 -2.53 4.13
N ALA A 16 -12.43 -3.06 5.17
CA ALA A 16 -12.29 -2.38 6.46
C ALA A 16 -11.80 -0.93 6.32
N THR A 17 -10.89 -0.69 5.37
CA THR A 17 -10.37 0.65 5.07
C THR A 17 -11.46 1.61 4.56
N LEU A 18 -12.39 1.13 3.71
CA LEU A 18 -13.49 1.96 3.22
C LEU A 18 -14.55 2.16 4.30
N PHE A 19 -14.85 1.12 5.06
CA PHE A 19 -15.82 1.18 6.16
C PHE A 19 -15.41 2.20 7.22
N ILE A 20 -14.15 2.15 7.71
CA ILE A 20 -13.67 3.11 8.73
C ILE A 20 -13.63 4.54 8.18
N ASN A 21 -13.31 4.72 6.89
CA ASN A 21 -13.35 6.04 6.27
C ASN A 21 -14.76 6.63 6.26
N GLN A 22 -15.74 5.85 5.81
CA GLN A 22 -17.15 6.28 5.80
C GLN A 22 -17.66 6.57 7.21
N LEU A 23 -17.31 5.73 8.18
CA LEU A 23 -17.68 5.92 9.59
C LEU A 23 -17.09 7.21 10.17
N ALA A 24 -15.78 7.44 9.97
CA ALA A 24 -15.12 8.65 10.45
C ALA A 24 -15.70 9.92 9.81
N LEU A 25 -15.97 9.91 8.51
CA LEU A 25 -16.61 11.04 7.81
C LEU A 25 -18.02 11.30 8.34
N LYS A 26 -18.80 10.25 8.59
CA LYS A 26 -20.13 10.36 9.19
C LYS A 26 -20.05 11.00 10.58
N LEU A 27 -19.20 10.47 11.47
CA LEU A 27 -19.04 10.99 12.83
C LEU A 27 -18.59 12.46 12.84
N ARG A 28 -17.66 12.84 11.97
CA ARG A 28 -17.25 14.23 11.76
C ARG A 28 -18.42 15.11 11.29
N SER A 29 -19.27 14.62 10.38
CA SER A 29 -20.46 15.36 9.92
C SER A 29 -21.52 15.54 11.01
N GLU A 30 -21.54 14.67 12.01
CA GLU A 30 -22.38 14.74 13.21
C GLU A 30 -21.77 15.63 14.31
N GLY A 31 -20.62 16.28 14.03
CA GLY A 31 -19.96 17.22 14.93
C GLY A 31 -18.99 16.57 15.92
N GLN A 32 -18.66 15.30 15.76
CA GLN A 32 -17.66 14.65 16.60
C GLN A 32 -16.24 14.99 16.12
N ASP A 33 -15.34 15.23 17.05
CA ASP A 33 -13.92 15.48 16.75
C ASP A 33 -13.17 14.16 16.65
N ILE A 34 -13.00 13.66 15.41
CA ILE A 34 -12.36 12.38 15.09
C ILE A 34 -10.96 12.62 14.53
N CYS A 35 -9.93 12.05 15.14
CA CYS A 35 -8.59 11.88 14.57
C CYS A 35 -8.62 10.69 13.59
N HIS A 36 -8.56 10.97 12.28
CA HIS A 36 -8.79 9.95 11.26
C HIS A 36 -7.48 9.30 10.78
N LEU A 37 -6.98 8.34 11.54
CA LEU A 37 -5.75 7.59 11.25
C LEU A 37 -6.01 6.19 10.64
N GLY A 38 -7.26 5.92 10.24
CA GLY A 38 -7.67 4.63 9.66
C GLY A 38 -7.61 4.55 8.14
N PHE A 39 -7.53 5.69 7.42
CA PHE A 39 -7.58 5.72 5.95
C PHE A 39 -6.32 6.31 5.34
N GLY A 40 -5.66 5.54 4.47
CA GLY A 40 -4.41 5.91 3.84
C GLY A 40 -4.60 6.54 2.47
N GLU A 41 -4.97 7.80 2.44
CA GLU A 41 -5.01 8.64 1.24
C GLU A 41 -4.00 9.77 1.37
N SER A 42 -3.22 10.04 0.30
CA SER A 42 -2.26 11.14 0.30
C SER A 42 -3.00 12.48 0.39
N PRO A 43 -2.66 13.34 1.37
CA PRO A 43 -3.39 14.60 1.61
C PRO A 43 -2.92 15.76 0.71
N PHE A 44 -1.96 15.52 -0.17
CA PHE A 44 -1.37 16.54 -1.02
C PHE A 44 -2.18 16.76 -2.31
N PRO A 45 -2.07 17.94 -2.96
CA PRO A 45 -2.61 18.14 -4.29
C PRO A 45 -1.86 17.27 -5.33
N VAL A 46 -2.57 16.95 -6.41
CA VAL A 46 -1.93 16.33 -7.59
C VAL A 46 -0.93 17.30 -8.20
N PRO A 47 0.24 16.88 -8.72
CA PRO A 47 1.21 17.76 -9.35
C PRO A 47 0.61 18.59 -10.50
N GLU A 48 0.91 19.89 -10.55
CA GLU A 48 0.30 20.83 -11.50
C GLU A 48 0.46 20.45 -12.98
N PRO A 49 1.60 19.89 -13.46
CA PRO A 49 1.71 19.43 -14.84
C PRO A 49 0.66 18.38 -15.21
N MET A 50 0.31 17.49 -14.27
CA MET A 50 -0.71 16.46 -14.47
C MET A 50 -2.12 17.08 -14.45
N GLN A 51 -2.39 18.04 -13.55
CA GLN A 51 -3.66 18.76 -13.52
C GLN A 51 -3.90 19.56 -14.80
N ALA A 52 -2.87 20.26 -15.30
CA ALA A 52 -2.92 21.00 -16.56
C ALA A 52 -3.24 20.05 -17.73
N ALA A 53 -2.53 18.92 -17.83
CA ALA A 53 -2.78 17.92 -18.85
C ALA A 53 -4.20 17.35 -18.79
N LEU A 54 -4.79 17.18 -17.59
CA LEU A 54 -6.18 16.76 -17.45
C LEU A 54 -7.15 17.79 -18.04
N ARG A 55 -6.96 19.09 -17.73
CA ARG A 55 -7.79 20.17 -18.29
C ARG A 55 -7.74 20.19 -19.82
N GLU A 56 -6.56 20.02 -20.40
CA GLU A 56 -6.36 20.02 -21.86
C GLU A 56 -6.98 18.79 -22.54
N ASN A 57 -6.95 17.63 -21.89
CA ASN A 57 -7.38 16.36 -22.45
C ASN A 57 -8.78 15.92 -22.00
N ALA A 58 -9.53 16.72 -21.25
CA ALA A 58 -10.88 16.41 -20.77
C ALA A 58 -11.88 16.05 -21.91
N ARG A 59 -11.62 16.51 -23.15
CA ARG A 59 -12.46 16.23 -24.32
C ARG A 59 -12.15 14.90 -25.03
N ARG A 60 -11.12 14.16 -24.61
CA ARG A 60 -10.78 12.86 -25.17
C ARG A 60 -11.86 11.84 -24.82
N LYS A 61 -12.62 11.36 -25.81
CA LYS A 61 -13.80 10.50 -25.61
C LYS A 61 -13.68 9.11 -26.24
N GLN A 62 -12.63 8.88 -27.03
CA GLN A 62 -12.47 7.65 -27.78
C GLN A 62 -12.00 6.52 -26.85
N TYR A 63 -12.45 5.30 -27.14
CA TYR A 63 -11.83 4.10 -26.59
C TYR A 63 -10.38 4.00 -27.10
N ILE A 64 -9.50 3.59 -26.22
CA ILE A 64 -8.10 3.31 -26.54
C ILE A 64 -7.80 1.83 -26.30
N SER A 65 -6.58 1.39 -26.57
CA SER A 65 -6.19 -0.01 -26.38
C SER A 65 -6.44 -0.47 -24.94
N GLY A 66 -6.86 -1.74 -24.76
CA GLY A 66 -6.97 -2.38 -23.44
C GLY A 66 -5.62 -2.47 -22.71
N TYR A 67 -4.50 -2.51 -23.44
CA TYR A 67 -3.16 -2.39 -22.85
C TYR A 67 -2.87 -1.00 -22.28
N GLY A 68 -3.60 0.02 -22.73
CA GLY A 68 -3.36 1.43 -22.43
C GLY A 68 -2.74 2.19 -23.60
N LEU A 69 -2.61 3.50 -23.42
CA LEU A 69 -2.02 4.42 -24.39
C LEU A 69 -0.55 4.05 -24.66
N PRO A 70 -0.15 3.81 -25.93
CA PRO A 70 1.22 3.39 -26.24
C PRO A 70 2.30 4.33 -25.71
N GLU A 71 2.08 5.64 -25.82
CA GLU A 71 2.98 6.68 -25.32
C GLU A 71 3.13 6.60 -23.79
N LEU A 72 2.04 6.34 -23.08
CA LEU A 72 2.09 6.17 -21.61
C LEU A 72 2.87 4.91 -21.23
N ARG A 73 2.63 3.79 -21.89
CA ARG A 73 3.38 2.54 -21.64
C ARG A 73 4.88 2.72 -21.87
N GLN A 74 5.24 3.42 -22.95
CA GLN A 74 6.63 3.75 -23.26
C GLN A 74 7.25 4.67 -22.18
N SER A 75 6.52 5.69 -21.74
CA SER A 75 6.96 6.60 -20.70
C SER A 75 7.11 5.91 -19.34
N VAL A 76 6.19 5.00 -18.97
CA VAL A 76 6.30 4.17 -17.77
C VAL A 76 7.54 3.27 -17.83
N ALA A 77 7.80 2.61 -18.98
CA ALA A 77 9.00 1.78 -19.15
C ALA A 77 10.28 2.62 -18.97
N GLY A 78 10.34 3.79 -19.62
CA GLY A 78 11.47 4.73 -19.52
C GLY A 78 11.68 5.22 -18.08
N PHE A 79 10.62 5.62 -17.41
CA PHE A 79 10.63 6.06 -16.01
C PHE A 79 11.14 4.95 -15.07
N CYS A 80 10.58 3.73 -15.16
CA CYS A 80 10.99 2.63 -14.29
C CYS A 80 12.44 2.20 -14.54
N LYS A 81 12.92 2.33 -15.79
CA LYS A 81 14.32 2.09 -16.12
C LYS A 81 15.23 3.16 -15.50
N SER A 82 14.85 4.42 -15.58
CA SER A 82 15.62 5.55 -15.04
C SER A 82 15.67 5.55 -13.52
N GLU A 83 14.52 5.39 -12.86
CA GLU A 83 14.40 5.56 -11.42
C GLU A 83 14.73 4.27 -10.62
N PHE A 84 14.45 3.09 -11.19
CA PHE A 84 14.59 1.81 -10.48
C PHE A 84 15.52 0.81 -11.17
N GLY A 85 16.05 1.13 -12.36
CA GLY A 85 16.89 0.22 -13.13
C GLY A 85 16.15 -0.96 -13.78
N TYR A 86 14.82 -0.95 -13.81
CA TYR A 86 14.00 -2.02 -14.36
C TYR A 86 13.98 -1.99 -15.89
N ASN A 87 14.15 -3.15 -16.51
CA ASN A 87 14.22 -3.27 -17.97
C ASN A 87 13.05 -4.11 -18.51
N TYR A 88 11.83 -3.54 -18.47
CA TYR A 88 10.63 -4.16 -19.04
C TYR A 88 10.35 -3.60 -20.44
N SER A 89 9.87 -4.45 -21.35
CA SER A 89 9.34 -4.01 -22.65
C SER A 89 8.04 -3.24 -22.45
N SER A 90 7.89 -2.10 -23.13
CA SER A 90 6.63 -1.35 -23.15
C SER A 90 5.46 -2.17 -23.72
N GLU A 91 5.73 -3.20 -24.53
CA GLU A 91 4.71 -4.10 -25.08
C GLU A 91 4.08 -4.98 -23.98
N ASN A 92 4.80 -5.23 -22.91
CA ASN A 92 4.36 -6.05 -21.78
C ASN A 92 3.85 -5.22 -20.60
N ILE A 93 3.56 -3.93 -20.81
CA ILE A 93 2.98 -3.04 -19.80
C ILE A 93 1.47 -2.91 -20.01
N PHE A 94 0.71 -3.08 -18.93
CA PHE A 94 -0.73 -2.90 -18.88
C PHE A 94 -1.08 -1.70 -18.01
N ILE A 95 -1.96 -0.85 -18.51
CA ILE A 95 -2.56 0.25 -17.75
C ILE A 95 -3.93 -0.20 -17.24
N GLY A 96 -4.16 -0.10 -15.93
CA GLY A 96 -5.40 -0.52 -15.29
C GLY A 96 -6.02 0.57 -14.41
N PRO A 97 -7.27 0.40 -13.96
CA PRO A 97 -7.96 1.36 -13.09
C PRO A 97 -7.44 1.31 -11.63
N GLY A 98 -6.14 1.59 -11.48
CA GLY A 98 -5.33 1.44 -10.26
C GLY A 98 -4.66 0.08 -10.20
N SER A 99 -3.54 -0.02 -9.45
CA SER A 99 -2.82 -1.29 -9.24
C SER A 99 -3.69 -2.36 -8.58
N LYS A 100 -4.68 -1.96 -7.77
CA LYS A 100 -5.64 -2.87 -7.12
C LYS A 100 -6.34 -3.80 -8.10
N GLU A 101 -6.84 -3.27 -9.21
CA GLU A 101 -7.51 -4.06 -10.25
C GLU A 101 -6.54 -4.99 -10.97
N LEU A 102 -5.35 -4.50 -11.29
CA LEU A 102 -4.33 -5.31 -11.97
C LEU A 102 -3.84 -6.47 -11.08
N ILE A 103 -3.62 -6.21 -9.78
CA ILE A 103 -3.29 -7.27 -8.82
C ILE A 103 -4.42 -8.30 -8.74
N PHE A 104 -5.68 -7.85 -8.65
CA PHE A 104 -6.83 -8.76 -8.67
C PHE A 104 -6.85 -9.64 -9.92
N GLN A 105 -6.65 -9.05 -11.10
CA GLN A 105 -6.62 -9.79 -12.36
C GLN A 105 -5.47 -10.79 -12.44
N LEU A 106 -4.28 -10.42 -11.95
CA LEU A 106 -3.13 -11.32 -11.86
C LEU A 106 -3.40 -12.48 -10.88
N VAL A 107 -3.93 -12.19 -9.69
CA VAL A 107 -4.32 -13.22 -8.72
C VAL A 107 -5.40 -14.15 -9.30
N TYR A 108 -6.31 -13.61 -10.12
CA TYR A 108 -7.36 -14.39 -10.76
C TYR A 108 -6.82 -15.31 -11.87
N LEU A 109 -5.88 -14.82 -12.69
CA LEU A 109 -5.31 -15.53 -13.84
C LEU A 109 -4.29 -16.59 -13.46
N LEU A 110 -3.41 -16.28 -12.52
CA LEU A 110 -2.31 -17.17 -12.14
C LEU A 110 -2.84 -18.37 -11.34
N GLU A 111 -2.26 -19.55 -11.52
CA GLU A 111 -2.59 -20.72 -10.72
C GLU A 111 -1.72 -20.83 -9.47
N GLY A 112 -2.13 -21.72 -8.52
CA GLY A 112 -1.44 -21.97 -7.26
C GLY A 112 -1.92 -21.10 -6.08
N PRO A 113 -1.45 -21.40 -4.86
CA PRO A 113 -1.77 -20.63 -3.66
C PRO A 113 -1.18 -19.24 -3.70
N LEU A 114 -1.87 -18.30 -3.04
CA LEU A 114 -1.40 -16.95 -2.82
C LEU A 114 -0.77 -16.84 -1.45
N MET A 115 0.54 -16.60 -1.41
CA MET A 115 1.32 -16.33 -0.21
C MET A 115 1.48 -14.83 -0.01
N VAL A 116 1.35 -14.36 1.23
CA VAL A 116 1.60 -12.96 1.60
C VAL A 116 2.29 -12.90 2.96
N PRO A 117 3.18 -11.93 3.24
CA PRO A 117 3.62 -11.66 4.61
C PRO A 117 2.42 -11.27 5.48
N ALA A 118 2.42 -11.65 6.73
CA ALA A 118 1.45 -11.14 7.72
C ALA A 118 2.21 -10.30 8.76
N PRO A 119 1.89 -8.98 8.90
CA PRO A 119 0.75 -8.28 8.31
C PRO A 119 0.93 -7.90 6.84
N SER A 120 -0.18 -7.80 6.09
CA SER A 120 -0.21 -7.37 4.69
C SER A 120 -1.52 -6.65 4.35
N TRP A 121 -1.57 -5.96 3.22
CA TRP A 121 -2.73 -5.16 2.83
C TRP A 121 -4.04 -5.99 2.81
N VAL A 122 -5.07 -5.43 3.44
CA VAL A 122 -6.38 -6.07 3.69
C VAL A 122 -7.08 -6.64 2.45
N SER A 123 -6.74 -6.19 1.24
CA SER A 123 -7.46 -6.60 0.02
C SER A 123 -6.92 -7.88 -0.63
N TYR A 124 -5.72 -8.36 -0.27
CA TYR A 124 -5.15 -9.54 -0.94
C TYR A 124 -5.93 -10.82 -0.63
N GLY A 125 -6.30 -11.05 0.63
CA GLY A 125 -7.11 -12.21 1.02
C GLY A 125 -8.50 -12.23 0.37
N PRO A 126 -9.29 -11.15 0.45
CA PRO A 126 -10.57 -11.05 -0.27
C PRO A 126 -10.45 -11.30 -1.77
N GLN A 127 -9.40 -10.81 -2.44
CA GLN A 127 -9.14 -11.07 -3.86
C GLN A 127 -8.87 -12.56 -4.14
N ALA A 128 -8.09 -13.23 -3.27
CA ALA A 128 -7.88 -14.67 -3.35
C ALA A 128 -9.21 -15.44 -3.15
N ASN A 129 -10.03 -15.03 -2.19
CA ASN A 129 -11.31 -15.67 -1.89
C ASN A 129 -12.30 -15.59 -3.05
N ILE A 130 -12.37 -14.47 -3.78
CA ILE A 130 -13.21 -14.32 -4.98
C ILE A 130 -12.90 -15.42 -6.01
N ARG A 131 -11.64 -15.82 -6.13
CA ARG A 131 -11.17 -16.88 -7.04
C ARG A 131 -11.22 -18.28 -6.39
N SER A 132 -11.58 -18.40 -5.10
CA SER A 132 -11.41 -19.63 -4.31
C SER A 132 -9.98 -20.15 -4.28
N LYS A 133 -9.03 -19.24 -4.30
CA LYS A 133 -7.61 -19.55 -4.24
C LYS A 133 -7.19 -19.79 -2.78
N SER A 134 -6.35 -20.80 -2.55
CA SER A 134 -5.70 -20.99 -1.26
C SER A 134 -4.89 -19.74 -0.89
N PHE A 135 -5.11 -19.23 0.32
CA PHE A 135 -4.47 -18.04 0.84
C PHE A 135 -3.60 -18.40 2.05
N ILE A 136 -2.31 -18.10 1.96
CA ILE A 136 -1.32 -18.51 2.96
C ILE A 136 -0.62 -17.26 3.53
N PRO A 137 -1.05 -16.74 4.69
CA PRO A 137 -0.30 -15.71 5.39
C PRO A 137 0.97 -16.32 5.99
N ILE A 138 2.13 -15.70 5.71
CA ILE A 138 3.43 -16.09 6.26
C ILE A 138 3.72 -15.19 7.45
N THR A 139 3.85 -15.77 8.64
CA THR A 139 4.12 -15.03 9.87
C THR A 139 5.44 -14.28 9.77
N THR A 140 5.43 -13.02 10.20
CA THR A 140 6.61 -12.16 10.35
C THR A 140 6.75 -11.68 11.79
N ASP A 141 7.89 -11.09 12.13
CA ASP A 141 8.20 -10.67 13.50
C ASP A 141 8.45 -9.16 13.56
N ILE A 142 7.92 -8.50 14.59
CA ILE A 142 8.14 -7.07 14.87
C ILE A 142 9.63 -6.74 15.01
N LYS A 143 10.45 -7.67 15.54
CA LYS A 143 11.90 -7.50 15.68
C LYS A 143 12.62 -7.25 14.37
N ASN A 144 12.04 -7.75 13.28
CA ASN A 144 12.51 -7.49 11.90
C ASN A 144 11.67 -6.41 11.20
N GLY A 145 10.89 -5.62 11.94
CA GLY A 145 9.96 -4.63 11.36
C GLY A 145 8.89 -5.28 10.48
N TYR A 146 8.48 -6.51 10.80
CA TYR A 146 7.52 -7.32 10.03
C TYR A 146 7.95 -7.60 8.58
N ARG A 147 9.25 -7.56 8.27
CA ARG A 147 9.76 -7.94 6.94
C ARG A 147 9.81 -9.45 6.78
N LEU A 148 9.35 -9.94 5.64
CA LEU A 148 9.42 -11.37 5.30
C LEU A 148 10.88 -11.82 5.26
N GLN A 149 11.18 -12.92 5.95
CA GLN A 149 12.50 -13.52 5.96
C GLN A 149 12.56 -14.71 4.98
N ALA A 150 13.69 -14.87 4.30
CA ALA A 150 13.90 -15.94 3.31
C ALA A 150 13.68 -17.34 3.90
N ALA A 151 14.05 -17.56 5.17
CA ALA A 151 13.86 -18.84 5.85
C ALA A 151 12.38 -19.21 6.01
N GLU A 152 11.51 -18.22 6.35
CA GLU A 152 10.08 -18.45 6.48
C GLU A 152 9.41 -18.70 5.11
N LEU A 153 9.86 -17.99 4.08
CA LEU A 153 9.41 -18.23 2.71
C LEU A 153 9.82 -19.63 2.22
N ASP A 154 11.07 -20.03 2.43
CA ASP A 154 11.60 -21.35 2.02
C ASP A 154 10.84 -22.49 2.72
N LYS A 155 10.59 -22.35 4.01
CA LYS A 155 9.79 -23.29 4.80
C LYS A 155 8.36 -23.41 4.29
N THR A 156 7.71 -22.28 4.00
CA THR A 156 6.33 -22.25 3.46
C THR A 156 6.28 -22.90 2.09
N CYS A 157 7.19 -22.55 1.19
CA CYS A 157 7.28 -23.14 -0.15
C CYS A 157 7.55 -24.64 -0.12
N SER A 158 8.40 -25.10 0.81
CA SER A 158 8.72 -26.53 0.98
C SER A 158 7.57 -27.35 1.55
N GLY A 159 6.66 -26.72 2.29
CA GLY A 159 5.45 -27.34 2.83
C GLY A 159 4.24 -27.34 1.87
N GLU A 160 4.38 -26.72 0.69
CA GLU A 160 3.29 -26.55 -0.28
C GLU A 160 3.59 -27.35 -1.57
N ASP A 161 2.78 -28.37 -1.81
CA ASP A 161 2.97 -29.32 -2.93
C ASP A 161 2.53 -28.75 -4.30
N SER A 162 1.89 -27.58 -4.34
CA SER A 162 1.44 -26.98 -5.59
C SER A 162 2.61 -26.71 -6.52
N PRO A 163 2.55 -27.11 -7.80
CA PRO A 163 3.63 -26.88 -8.75
C PRO A 163 3.87 -25.38 -9.03
N GLN A 164 2.83 -24.56 -8.95
CA GLN A 164 2.92 -23.12 -9.08
C GLN A 164 2.58 -22.45 -7.76
N LYS A 165 3.30 -21.39 -7.41
CA LYS A 165 3.12 -20.58 -6.20
C LYS A 165 3.20 -19.11 -6.54
N ILE A 166 2.42 -18.29 -5.83
CA ILE A 166 2.39 -16.84 -6.03
C ILE A 166 2.73 -16.18 -4.69
N LEU A 167 3.66 -15.22 -4.72
CA LEU A 167 3.94 -14.34 -3.60
C LEU A 167 3.54 -12.90 -3.96
N ILE A 168 2.73 -12.24 -3.14
CA ILE A 168 2.64 -10.77 -3.20
C ILE A 168 3.61 -10.20 -2.17
N LEU A 169 4.52 -9.33 -2.64
CA LEU A 169 5.44 -8.57 -1.81
C LEU A 169 5.18 -7.08 -2.00
N ASN A 170 4.60 -6.44 -0.97
CA ASN A 170 4.37 -5.00 -0.96
C ASN A 170 5.56 -4.30 -0.30
N ASN A 171 6.33 -3.55 -1.10
CA ASN A 171 7.54 -2.86 -0.65
C ASN A 171 7.62 -1.46 -1.27
N PRO A 172 7.69 -0.38 -0.47
CA PRO A 172 7.43 -0.26 0.97
C PRO A 172 6.07 -0.80 1.40
N SER A 173 5.96 -1.30 2.65
CA SER A 173 4.83 -2.09 3.11
C SER A 173 3.65 -1.26 3.62
N ASN A 174 2.46 -1.64 3.25
CA ASN A 174 1.22 -1.37 3.96
C ASN A 174 0.79 -2.70 4.63
N PRO A 175 0.78 -2.79 5.99
CA PRO A 175 0.53 -1.69 6.93
C PRO A 175 1.76 -1.17 7.71
N THR A 176 2.96 -1.70 7.52
CA THR A 176 4.04 -1.54 8.49
C THR A 176 4.96 -0.33 8.27
N GLY A 177 4.96 0.24 7.06
CA GLY A 177 5.93 1.26 6.67
C GLY A 177 7.36 0.73 6.50
N SER A 178 7.59 -0.57 6.66
CA SER A 178 8.91 -1.18 6.50
C SER A 178 9.34 -1.28 5.04
N VAL A 179 10.66 -1.31 4.83
CA VAL A 179 11.30 -1.52 3.52
C VAL A 179 12.31 -2.64 3.66
N HIS A 180 12.29 -3.61 2.74
CA HIS A 180 13.28 -4.68 2.72
C HIS A 180 14.66 -4.12 2.37
N THR A 181 15.69 -4.66 3.03
CA THR A 181 17.07 -4.35 2.70
C THR A 181 17.52 -5.08 1.42
N THR A 182 18.59 -4.61 0.80
CA THR A 182 19.22 -5.25 -0.35
C THR A 182 19.51 -6.74 -0.11
N ASP A 183 20.04 -7.11 1.05
CA ASP A 183 20.40 -8.49 1.37
C ASP A 183 19.14 -9.37 1.60
N GLU A 184 18.09 -8.82 2.21
CA GLU A 184 16.81 -9.51 2.34
C GLU A 184 16.17 -9.75 0.97
N LEU A 185 16.19 -8.74 0.07
CA LEU A 185 15.65 -8.89 -1.30
C LEU A 185 16.40 -9.95 -2.11
N ARG A 186 17.74 -9.99 -2.02
CA ARG A 186 18.56 -11.02 -2.67
C ARG A 186 18.24 -12.41 -2.15
N SER A 187 18.16 -12.57 -0.82
CA SER A 187 17.84 -13.84 -0.20
C SER A 187 16.43 -14.33 -0.55
N LEU A 188 15.44 -13.44 -0.58
CA LEU A 188 14.09 -13.76 -1.05
C LEU A 188 14.06 -14.16 -2.52
N ALA A 189 14.80 -13.45 -3.37
CA ALA A 189 14.93 -13.76 -4.81
C ALA A 189 15.51 -15.16 -5.05
N GLU A 190 16.52 -15.57 -4.28
CA GLU A 190 17.10 -16.91 -4.34
C GLU A 190 16.06 -17.99 -3.98
N VAL A 191 15.28 -17.77 -2.92
CA VAL A 191 14.20 -18.70 -2.53
C VAL A 191 13.11 -18.75 -3.60
N CYS A 192 12.67 -17.59 -4.11
CA CYS A 192 11.68 -17.54 -5.19
C CYS A 192 12.15 -18.32 -6.43
N ARG A 193 13.39 -18.13 -6.83
CA ARG A 193 14.00 -18.84 -7.97
C ARG A 193 14.09 -20.34 -7.72
N LYS A 194 14.51 -20.77 -6.53
CA LYS A 194 14.59 -22.18 -6.12
C LYS A 194 13.25 -22.90 -6.24
N HIS A 195 12.16 -22.24 -5.87
CA HIS A 195 10.82 -22.83 -5.83
C HIS A 195 9.92 -22.44 -7.02
N GLY A 196 10.43 -21.69 -8.01
CA GLY A 196 9.65 -21.24 -9.17
C GLY A 196 8.47 -20.34 -8.79
N VAL A 197 8.62 -19.51 -7.75
CA VAL A 197 7.55 -18.62 -7.27
C VAL A 197 7.39 -17.45 -8.22
N ILE A 198 6.16 -17.18 -8.69
CA ILE A 198 5.85 -15.92 -9.36
C ILE A 198 5.62 -14.86 -8.30
N VAL A 199 6.40 -13.77 -8.37
CA VAL A 199 6.26 -12.64 -7.46
C VAL A 199 5.41 -11.55 -8.11
N ILE A 200 4.37 -11.09 -7.42
CA ILE A 200 3.68 -9.84 -7.71
C ILE A 200 4.26 -8.80 -6.75
N SER A 201 5.18 -7.97 -7.25
CA SER A 201 5.80 -6.88 -6.49
C SER A 201 4.88 -5.68 -6.52
N ASP A 202 4.16 -5.43 -5.41
CA ASP A 202 3.32 -4.24 -5.27
C ASP A 202 4.16 -3.07 -4.75
N GLU A 203 4.60 -2.22 -5.69
CA GLU A 203 5.52 -1.11 -5.46
C GLU A 203 4.83 0.26 -5.49
N ILE A 204 3.55 0.28 -5.10
CA ILE A 204 2.74 1.53 -5.11
C ILE A 204 3.34 2.64 -4.22
N TYR A 205 4.20 2.28 -3.28
CA TYR A 205 4.90 3.20 -2.37
C TYR A 205 6.39 3.41 -2.71
N ALA A 206 6.90 2.92 -3.84
CA ALA A 206 8.32 3.01 -4.19
C ALA A 206 8.88 4.44 -4.09
N LEU A 207 8.17 5.43 -4.63
CA LEU A 207 8.54 6.85 -4.57
C LEU A 207 8.31 7.52 -3.20
N THR A 208 7.72 6.80 -2.25
CA THR A 208 7.52 7.27 -0.87
C THR A 208 8.45 6.56 0.13
N LYS A 209 9.53 5.94 -0.35
CA LYS A 209 10.61 5.42 0.50
C LYS A 209 11.41 6.59 1.05
N PHE A 210 11.61 6.63 2.38
CA PHE A 210 12.28 7.72 3.08
C PHE A 210 13.80 7.65 2.97
N GLY A 211 14.44 8.81 3.14
CA GLY A 211 15.90 8.97 3.12
C GLY A 211 16.50 8.99 1.71
N GLU A 212 17.83 9.16 1.67
CA GLU A 212 18.57 9.40 0.42
C GLU A 212 18.89 8.13 -0.39
N ILE A 213 18.89 6.94 0.27
CA ILE A 213 19.19 5.69 -0.43
C ILE A 213 18.02 5.38 -1.39
N PRO A 214 18.27 5.16 -2.68
CA PRO A 214 17.22 4.85 -3.64
C PRO A 214 16.40 3.62 -3.23
N PHE A 215 15.17 3.56 -3.72
CA PHE A 215 14.32 2.37 -3.56
C PHE A 215 14.88 1.22 -4.41
N GLU A 216 14.86 0.03 -3.85
CA GLU A 216 15.12 -1.22 -4.54
C GLU A 216 13.94 -2.17 -4.36
N GLY A 217 13.50 -2.80 -5.44
CA GLY A 217 12.48 -3.84 -5.43
C GLY A 217 13.06 -5.20 -5.80
N ILE A 218 12.31 -6.26 -5.50
CA ILE A 218 12.74 -7.64 -5.77
C ILE A 218 12.96 -7.91 -7.27
N ALA A 219 12.32 -7.13 -8.15
CA ALA A 219 12.52 -7.21 -9.60
C ALA A 219 13.97 -6.93 -10.03
N GLY A 220 14.76 -6.20 -9.24
CA GLY A 220 16.19 -5.99 -9.46
C GLY A 220 17.02 -7.27 -9.25
N TYR A 221 16.50 -8.27 -8.52
CA TYR A 221 17.21 -9.50 -8.12
C TYR A 221 16.57 -10.77 -8.70
N TYR A 222 15.29 -10.70 -9.06
CA TYR A 222 14.52 -11.80 -9.68
C TYR A 222 13.63 -11.26 -10.81
N PRO A 223 14.23 -10.62 -11.85
CA PRO A 223 13.46 -9.99 -12.92
C PRO A 223 12.61 -11.00 -13.70
N GLU A 224 13.14 -12.22 -13.96
CA GLU A 224 12.49 -13.26 -14.77
C GLU A 224 11.19 -13.81 -14.17
N GLY A 225 11.00 -13.72 -12.87
CA GLY A 225 9.81 -14.24 -12.17
C GLY A 225 8.98 -13.17 -11.46
N THR A 226 9.26 -11.88 -11.69
CA THR A 226 8.61 -10.78 -10.98
C THR A 226 7.73 -9.93 -11.90
N ILE A 227 6.45 -9.87 -11.60
CA ILE A 227 5.51 -8.91 -12.17
C ILE A 227 5.44 -7.72 -11.23
N THR A 228 5.84 -6.54 -11.71
CA THR A 228 5.82 -5.32 -10.89
C THR A 228 4.54 -4.53 -11.12
N THR A 229 3.88 -4.12 -10.05
CA THR A 229 2.68 -3.26 -10.11
C THR A 229 2.91 -1.96 -9.35
N SER A 230 2.41 -0.85 -9.90
CA SER A 230 2.44 0.46 -9.25
C SER A 230 1.37 1.39 -9.85
N GLY A 231 1.44 2.68 -9.57
CA GLY A 231 0.46 3.65 -10.10
C GLY A 231 0.60 5.04 -9.50
N VAL A 232 -0.38 5.89 -9.80
CA VAL A 232 -0.36 7.32 -9.44
C VAL A 232 -1.04 7.63 -8.10
N SER A 233 -1.60 6.63 -7.43
CA SER A 233 -2.49 6.84 -6.28
C SER A 233 -1.79 7.44 -5.05
N LYS A 234 -0.49 7.17 -4.86
CA LYS A 234 0.22 7.50 -3.63
C LYS A 234 1.22 8.63 -3.84
N ALA A 235 2.30 8.42 -4.54
CA ALA A 235 3.34 9.43 -4.75
C ALA A 235 2.86 10.68 -5.53
N PHE A 236 1.90 10.50 -6.44
CA PHE A 236 1.31 11.61 -7.19
C PHE A 236 -0.02 12.10 -6.59
N SER A 237 -0.44 11.57 -5.44
CA SER A 237 -1.68 11.97 -4.75
C SER A 237 -2.96 11.87 -5.61
N ALA A 238 -2.92 11.07 -6.68
CA ALA A 238 -4.00 10.94 -7.67
C ALA A 238 -4.84 9.66 -7.48
N GLY A 239 -5.11 9.27 -6.22
CA GLY A 239 -5.85 8.06 -5.89
C GLY A 239 -7.23 7.99 -6.54
N GLY A 240 -7.95 9.10 -6.58
CA GLY A 240 -9.26 9.22 -7.21
C GLY A 240 -9.24 9.16 -8.74
N TRP A 241 -8.09 9.32 -9.39
CA TRP A 241 -7.97 9.23 -10.85
C TRP A 241 -7.99 7.79 -11.37
N ARG A 242 -7.80 6.82 -10.48
CA ARG A 242 -7.89 5.39 -10.78
C ARG A 242 -7.00 4.95 -11.94
N LEU A 243 -5.69 5.20 -11.84
CA LEU A 243 -4.71 4.70 -12.80
C LEU A 243 -3.54 4.00 -12.10
N GLY A 244 -3.21 2.82 -12.58
CA GLY A 244 -2.04 2.03 -12.22
C GLY A 244 -1.50 1.29 -13.44
N TYR A 245 -0.39 0.61 -13.24
CA TYR A 245 0.25 -0.20 -14.28
C TYR A 245 0.79 -1.51 -13.70
N ALA A 246 0.89 -2.51 -14.57
CA ALA A 246 1.59 -3.77 -14.33
C ALA A 246 2.64 -3.96 -15.43
N MET A 247 3.83 -4.37 -15.03
CA MET A 247 4.95 -4.68 -15.93
C MET A 247 5.25 -6.18 -15.84
N ILE A 248 5.12 -6.88 -16.96
CA ILE A 248 5.30 -8.34 -17.08
C ILE A 248 6.65 -8.61 -17.72
N PRO A 249 7.54 -9.44 -17.13
CA PRO A 249 8.80 -9.79 -17.76
C PRO A 249 8.59 -10.64 -19.00
N ASP A 250 9.56 -10.61 -19.92
CA ASP A 250 9.48 -11.36 -21.18
C ASP A 250 9.34 -12.88 -20.95
N GLU A 251 9.94 -13.41 -19.89
CA GLU A 251 9.85 -14.81 -19.48
C GLU A 251 8.44 -15.25 -19.08
N LEU A 252 7.58 -14.29 -18.64
CA LEU A 252 6.18 -14.51 -18.31
C LEU A 252 5.22 -13.91 -19.35
N SER A 253 5.70 -13.60 -20.56
CA SER A 253 4.90 -12.95 -21.61
C SER A 253 3.68 -13.75 -22.06
N GLU A 254 3.61 -15.05 -21.80
CA GLU A 254 2.42 -15.88 -22.03
C GLU A 254 1.18 -15.38 -21.25
N ILE A 255 1.38 -14.61 -20.14
CA ILE A 255 0.30 -14.00 -19.34
C ILE A 255 -0.37 -12.86 -20.11
N THR A 256 0.35 -12.18 -21.00
CA THR A 256 -0.13 -10.94 -21.64
C THR A 256 -1.41 -11.14 -22.46
N ARG A 257 -1.51 -12.23 -23.21
CA ARG A 257 -2.69 -12.53 -24.03
C ARG A 257 -3.95 -12.82 -23.17
N PRO A 258 -3.91 -13.72 -22.17
CA PRO A 258 -5.03 -13.94 -21.26
C PRO A 258 -5.41 -12.67 -20.48
N LEU A 259 -4.43 -11.88 -20.02
CA LEU A 259 -4.69 -10.63 -19.32
C LEU A 259 -5.38 -9.61 -20.22
N SER A 260 -4.93 -9.46 -21.48
CA SER A 260 -5.59 -8.60 -22.45
C SER A 260 -7.03 -9.01 -22.73
N ALA A 261 -7.29 -10.31 -22.85
CA ALA A 261 -8.65 -10.83 -22.98
C ALA A 261 -9.49 -10.50 -21.75
N PHE A 262 -8.93 -10.66 -20.55
CA PHE A 262 -9.63 -10.35 -19.30
C PHE A 262 -9.94 -8.85 -19.18
N VAL A 263 -9.01 -7.97 -19.53
CA VAL A 263 -9.22 -6.52 -19.61
C VAL A 263 -10.36 -6.18 -20.56
N SER A 264 -10.42 -6.81 -21.76
CA SER A 264 -11.45 -6.53 -22.75
C SER A 264 -12.86 -6.87 -22.25
N GLU A 265 -12.99 -7.92 -21.45
CA GLU A 265 -14.28 -8.41 -20.92
C GLU A 265 -14.66 -7.78 -19.55
N THR A 266 -13.80 -6.93 -18.98
CA THR A 266 -14.05 -6.26 -17.70
C THR A 266 -14.21 -4.76 -17.87
N PHE A 267 -13.13 -3.99 -17.86
CA PHE A 267 -13.17 -2.52 -17.93
C PHE A 267 -12.82 -1.95 -19.33
N SER A 268 -12.51 -2.80 -20.31
CA SER A 268 -12.17 -2.48 -21.70
C SER A 268 -10.90 -1.63 -21.83
N CYS A 269 -10.86 -0.44 -21.23
CA CYS A 269 -9.69 0.43 -21.13
C CYS A 269 -9.87 1.43 -19.98
N VAL A 270 -8.77 1.95 -19.44
CA VAL A 270 -8.82 3.08 -18.50
C VAL A 270 -9.22 4.36 -19.24
N SER A 271 -9.90 5.27 -18.54
CA SER A 271 -10.34 6.57 -19.05
C SER A 271 -9.25 7.27 -19.87
N ALA A 272 -9.53 7.60 -21.13
CA ALA A 272 -8.57 8.24 -22.00
C ALA A 272 -8.09 9.60 -21.45
N PRO A 273 -8.95 10.53 -20.97
CA PRO A 273 -8.49 11.78 -20.37
C PRO A 273 -7.46 11.56 -19.25
N ILE A 274 -7.67 10.53 -18.40
CA ILE A 274 -6.77 10.25 -17.29
C ILE A 274 -5.42 9.73 -17.77
N GLN A 275 -5.38 8.88 -18.81
CA GLN A 275 -4.11 8.39 -19.33
C GLN A 275 -3.26 9.50 -19.92
N TYR A 276 -3.87 10.46 -20.62
CA TYR A 276 -3.16 11.67 -21.08
C TYR A 276 -2.77 12.61 -19.94
N ALA A 277 -3.59 12.69 -18.89
CA ALA A 277 -3.32 13.54 -17.73
C ALA A 277 -2.09 13.08 -16.93
N VAL A 278 -1.85 11.78 -16.85
CA VAL A 278 -0.71 11.25 -16.07
C VAL A 278 0.59 11.18 -16.87
N LEU A 279 0.51 11.31 -18.20
CA LEU A 279 1.67 11.20 -19.08
C LEU A 279 2.84 12.12 -18.69
N PRO A 280 2.65 13.42 -18.36
CA PRO A 280 3.74 14.30 -17.94
C PRO A 280 4.49 13.80 -16.70
N GLY A 281 3.81 13.12 -15.78
CA GLY A 281 4.42 12.58 -14.58
C GLY A 281 5.43 11.45 -14.82
N PHE A 282 5.33 10.77 -15.96
CA PHE A 282 6.25 9.70 -16.36
C PHE A 282 7.20 10.13 -17.50
N GLU A 283 6.71 10.86 -18.49
CA GLU A 283 7.50 11.31 -19.63
C GLU A 283 8.57 12.33 -19.24
N ASN A 284 8.24 13.22 -18.31
CA ASN A 284 9.15 14.24 -17.76
C ASN A 284 9.07 14.26 -16.23
N TYR A 285 9.46 13.15 -15.60
CA TYR A 285 9.41 13.02 -14.14
C TYR A 285 10.13 14.15 -13.41
N GLU A 286 11.18 14.70 -14.01
CA GLU A 286 11.92 15.83 -13.43
C GLU A 286 11.02 17.06 -13.15
N SER A 287 9.98 17.27 -13.98
CA SER A 287 9.03 18.38 -13.77
C SER A 287 8.14 18.22 -12.53
N VAL A 288 8.05 17.03 -11.96
CA VAL A 288 7.25 16.71 -10.77
C VAL A 288 8.08 16.17 -9.61
N ARG A 289 9.37 15.91 -9.82
CA ARG A 289 10.30 15.31 -8.83
C ARG A 289 10.28 16.06 -7.50
N ASN A 290 10.50 17.37 -7.51
CA ASN A 290 10.52 18.17 -6.30
C ASN A 290 9.20 18.11 -5.52
N HIS A 291 8.06 18.03 -6.22
CA HIS A 291 6.76 17.87 -5.58
C HIS A 291 6.67 16.51 -4.87
N VAL A 292 7.06 15.44 -5.55
CA VAL A 292 7.01 14.07 -5.01
C VAL A 292 7.97 13.91 -3.82
N GLU A 293 9.16 14.47 -3.92
CA GLU A 293 10.16 14.43 -2.85
C GLU A 293 9.73 15.21 -1.62
N LEU A 294 9.14 16.39 -1.80
CA LEU A 294 8.57 17.16 -0.68
C LEU A 294 7.44 16.38 0.01
N CYS A 295 6.53 15.78 -0.75
CA CYS A 295 5.48 14.94 -0.17
C CYS A 295 6.06 13.75 0.61
N ARG A 296 7.09 13.07 0.06
CA ARG A 296 7.82 11.99 0.72
C ARG A 296 8.43 12.45 2.04
N ASP A 297 9.08 13.60 2.06
CA ASP A 297 9.77 14.12 3.23
C ASP A 297 8.78 14.53 4.33
N ILE A 298 7.64 15.11 3.97
CA ILE A 298 6.55 15.40 4.92
C ILE A 298 5.97 14.10 5.50
N HIS A 299 5.72 13.08 4.66
CA HIS A 299 5.29 11.77 5.14
C HIS A 299 6.31 11.13 6.09
N GLY A 300 7.59 11.23 5.78
CA GLY A 300 8.68 10.75 6.63
C GLY A 300 8.72 11.44 7.99
N ALA A 301 8.56 12.78 8.01
CA ALA A 301 8.49 13.56 9.23
C ALA A 301 7.28 13.18 10.10
N ALA A 302 6.09 13.04 9.50
CA ALA A 302 4.86 12.62 10.20
C ALA A 302 4.99 11.20 10.77
N GLY A 303 5.55 10.28 9.99
CA GLY A 303 5.79 8.90 10.44
C GLY A 303 6.78 8.83 11.61
N LYS A 304 7.89 9.55 11.51
CA LYS A 304 8.90 9.63 12.59
C LYS A 304 8.33 10.26 13.86
N PHE A 305 7.55 11.33 13.72
CA PHE A 305 6.88 11.98 14.84
C PHE A 305 5.97 11.00 15.59
N LEU A 306 5.07 10.30 14.87
CA LEU A 306 4.18 9.32 15.48
C LEU A 306 4.93 8.15 16.13
N GLN A 307 5.95 7.62 15.45
CA GLN A 307 6.76 6.53 15.98
C GLN A 307 7.43 6.92 17.32
N GLN A 308 8.02 8.12 17.38
CA GLN A 308 8.62 8.62 18.60
C GLN A 308 7.58 8.77 19.71
N ARG A 309 6.42 9.39 19.44
CA ARG A 309 5.34 9.55 20.42
C ARG A 309 4.79 8.21 20.92
N PHE A 310 4.57 7.23 20.03
CA PHE A 310 4.10 5.91 20.41
C PHE A 310 5.12 5.17 21.30
N THR A 311 6.41 5.31 21.00
CA THR A 311 7.46 4.73 21.85
C THR A 311 7.50 5.37 23.24
N GLU A 312 7.35 6.72 23.32
CA GLU A 312 7.25 7.46 24.59
C GLU A 312 6.04 7.02 25.43
N ILE A 313 4.89 6.74 24.79
CA ILE A 313 3.68 6.19 25.44
C ILE A 313 3.93 4.76 25.95
N GLY A 314 4.85 4.02 25.36
CA GLY A 314 5.18 2.64 25.71
C GLY A 314 4.66 1.58 24.75
N LEU A 315 4.20 1.98 23.54
CA LEU A 315 3.85 1.04 22.47
C LEU A 315 5.09 0.51 21.76
N ASN A 316 5.05 -0.76 21.33
CA ASN A 316 6.06 -1.29 20.43
C ASN A 316 5.78 -0.82 19.01
N CYS A 317 6.60 0.06 18.46
CA CYS A 317 6.40 0.64 17.13
C CYS A 317 7.70 0.67 16.35
N PRO A 318 7.90 -0.19 15.34
CA PRO A 318 9.06 -0.11 14.45
C PRO A 318 9.12 1.23 13.73
N GLU A 319 10.33 1.71 13.47
CA GLU A 319 10.54 2.94 12.70
C GLU A 319 10.09 2.74 11.24
N PRO A 320 9.19 3.60 10.72
CA PRO A 320 8.76 3.51 9.33
C PRO A 320 9.88 3.98 8.38
N GLN A 321 10.05 3.28 7.28
CA GLN A 321 11.09 3.54 6.28
C GLN A 321 10.51 4.00 4.94
N GLY A 322 9.17 3.98 4.81
CA GLY A 322 8.45 4.39 3.61
C GLY A 322 6.94 4.32 3.79
N ALA A 323 6.21 4.58 2.73
CA ALA A 323 4.75 4.72 2.73
C ALA A 323 4.29 5.86 3.67
N PHE A 324 3.18 5.69 4.35
CA PHE A 324 2.68 6.61 5.38
C PHE A 324 1.86 5.82 6.43
N TYR A 325 2.41 4.66 6.83
CA TYR A 325 1.81 3.79 7.82
C TYR A 325 2.78 3.41 8.90
N LEU A 326 2.20 3.12 10.08
CA LEU A 326 2.86 2.48 11.20
C LEU A 326 1.98 1.32 11.68
N PHE A 327 2.60 0.33 12.29
CA PHE A 327 1.90 -0.84 12.81
C PHE A 327 2.35 -1.14 14.25
N PRO A 328 1.97 -0.26 15.20
CA PRO A 328 2.29 -0.45 16.60
C PRO A 328 1.47 -1.59 17.21
N ASP A 329 2.03 -2.27 18.22
CA ASP A 329 1.30 -3.14 19.12
C ASP A 329 1.22 -2.59 20.54
N PHE A 330 0.21 -3.06 21.27
CA PHE A 330 -0.11 -2.70 22.65
C PHE A 330 0.24 -3.84 23.62
N GLU A 331 1.18 -4.71 23.27
CA GLU A 331 1.51 -5.90 24.08
C GLU A 331 1.91 -5.52 25.51
N ASN A 332 2.61 -4.39 25.68
CA ASN A 332 2.97 -3.85 27.00
C ASN A 332 1.77 -3.43 27.86
N PHE A 333 0.60 -3.27 27.27
CA PHE A 333 -0.65 -2.90 27.93
C PHE A 333 -1.67 -4.04 27.98
N LYS A 334 -1.28 -5.27 27.61
CA LYS A 334 -2.20 -6.40 27.47
C LYS A 334 -2.98 -6.71 28.74
N ASP A 335 -2.34 -6.68 29.91
CA ASP A 335 -3.01 -6.91 31.19
C ASP A 335 -4.04 -5.80 31.51
N LEU A 336 -3.68 -4.54 31.28
CA LEU A 336 -4.58 -3.40 31.43
C LEU A 336 -5.79 -3.52 30.53
N LEU A 337 -5.56 -3.79 29.24
CA LEU A 337 -6.60 -3.92 28.23
C LEU A 337 -7.52 -5.09 28.53
N SER A 338 -6.98 -6.24 28.92
CA SER A 338 -7.76 -7.42 29.34
C SER A 338 -8.63 -7.12 30.57
N SER A 339 -8.13 -6.32 31.53
CA SER A 339 -8.93 -5.89 32.70
C SER A 339 -10.12 -5.00 32.31
N ARG A 340 -10.04 -4.32 31.17
CA ARG A 340 -11.11 -3.50 30.55
C ARG A 340 -12.00 -4.31 29.59
N GLY A 341 -11.79 -5.64 29.47
CA GLY A 341 -12.52 -6.53 28.57
C GLY A 341 -12.11 -6.40 27.10
N ILE A 342 -10.89 -5.93 26.82
CA ILE A 342 -10.33 -5.79 25.48
C ILE A 342 -9.29 -6.90 25.28
N ASN A 343 -9.58 -7.89 24.42
CA ASN A 343 -8.78 -9.10 24.27
C ASN A 343 -8.27 -9.36 22.84
N ASN A 344 -8.63 -8.48 21.90
CA ASN A 344 -8.22 -8.57 20.52
C ASN A 344 -8.15 -7.17 19.87
N SER A 345 -7.58 -7.09 18.66
CA SER A 345 -7.38 -5.83 17.96
C SER A 345 -8.68 -5.20 17.45
N GLU A 346 -9.73 -5.98 17.20
CA GLU A 346 -11.04 -5.46 16.77
C GLU A 346 -11.72 -4.70 17.93
N GLU A 347 -11.75 -5.31 19.14
CA GLU A 347 -12.25 -4.65 20.36
C GLU A 347 -11.44 -3.40 20.68
N LEU A 348 -10.09 -3.49 20.56
CA LEU A 348 -9.20 -2.36 20.78
C LEU A 348 -9.52 -1.19 19.85
N SER A 349 -9.58 -1.41 18.55
CA SER A 349 -9.87 -0.36 17.56
C SER A 349 -11.24 0.26 17.74
N LYS A 350 -12.25 -0.55 18.08
CA LYS A 350 -13.60 -0.08 18.38
C LYS A 350 -13.64 0.82 19.61
N ARG A 351 -13.03 0.38 20.72
CA ARG A 351 -13.01 1.13 21.98
C ARG A 351 -12.20 2.42 21.84
N LEU A 352 -11.08 2.42 21.12
CA LEU A 352 -10.33 3.63 20.84
C LEU A 352 -11.16 4.65 20.07
N LEU A 353 -11.90 4.24 19.05
CA LEU A 353 -12.79 5.15 18.33
C LEU A 353 -13.90 5.69 19.22
N GLU A 354 -14.60 4.82 19.98
CA GLU A 354 -15.75 5.20 20.81
C GLU A 354 -15.36 6.09 22.00
N GLU A 355 -14.21 5.85 22.63
CA GLU A 355 -13.82 6.50 23.88
C GLU A 355 -12.88 7.70 23.68
N THR A 356 -12.11 7.70 22.58
CA THR A 356 -11.11 8.75 22.33
C THR A 356 -11.33 9.52 21.04
N GLY A 357 -12.17 9.02 20.14
CA GLY A 357 -12.33 9.59 18.80
C GLY A 357 -11.13 9.31 17.87
N VAL A 358 -10.23 8.38 18.21
CA VAL A 358 -9.11 8.00 17.34
C VAL A 358 -9.50 6.79 16.49
N ALA A 359 -9.65 6.99 15.18
CA ALA A 359 -10.03 5.97 14.23
C ALA A 359 -8.79 5.24 13.70
N LEU A 360 -8.68 3.94 13.95
CA LEU A 360 -7.57 3.05 13.56
C LEU A 360 -8.13 1.78 12.90
N LEU A 361 -7.27 0.98 12.27
CA LEU A 361 -7.67 -0.34 11.77
C LEU A 361 -7.05 -1.47 12.61
N PRO A 362 -7.84 -2.51 12.95
CA PRO A 362 -7.36 -3.62 13.76
C PRO A 362 -6.35 -4.49 13.01
N GLY A 363 -5.40 -5.08 13.75
CA GLY A 363 -4.39 -5.99 13.21
C GLY A 363 -4.98 -7.22 12.55
N ALA A 364 -6.13 -7.72 13.03
CA ALA A 364 -6.85 -8.86 12.45
C ALA A 364 -7.19 -8.67 10.97
N ASP A 365 -7.53 -7.44 10.53
CA ASP A 365 -7.79 -7.12 9.13
C ASP A 365 -6.55 -7.30 8.22
N PHE A 366 -5.35 -7.35 8.82
CA PHE A 366 -4.06 -7.51 8.13
C PHE A 366 -3.49 -8.93 8.30
N TYR A 367 -4.35 -9.90 8.61
CA TYR A 367 -4.01 -11.33 8.74
C TYR A 367 -3.16 -11.68 9.97
N MET A 368 -3.15 -10.82 10.97
CA MET A 368 -2.52 -11.12 12.27
C MET A 368 -3.38 -12.07 13.08
N PRO A 369 -2.78 -12.84 14.03
CA PRO A 369 -3.53 -13.72 14.93
C PRO A 369 -4.62 -12.99 15.71
N ASP A 370 -5.67 -13.73 16.11
CA ASP A 370 -6.83 -13.17 16.80
C ASP A 370 -6.47 -12.49 18.14
N ASP A 371 -5.43 -12.99 18.83
CA ASP A 371 -4.94 -12.45 20.10
C ASP A 371 -3.89 -11.34 19.96
N PHE A 372 -3.57 -10.94 18.74
CA PHE A 372 -2.65 -9.84 18.45
C PHE A 372 -3.26 -8.49 18.82
N MET A 373 -2.57 -7.75 19.67
CA MET A 373 -3.03 -6.46 20.21
C MET A 373 -2.36 -5.29 19.47
N GLY A 374 -2.50 -5.24 18.15
CA GLY A 374 -1.90 -4.18 17.33
C GLY A 374 -2.88 -3.57 16.34
N VAL A 375 -2.50 -2.42 15.80
CA VAL A 375 -3.34 -1.62 14.90
C VAL A 375 -2.53 -1.01 13.76
N ARG A 376 -3.17 -0.74 12.62
CA ARG A 376 -2.58 0.10 11.59
C ARG A 376 -2.95 1.56 11.82
N VAL A 377 -1.94 2.41 11.77
CA VAL A 377 -2.01 3.86 11.81
C VAL A 377 -1.62 4.43 10.46
N ALA A 378 -2.46 5.29 9.86
CA ALA A 378 -2.12 6.08 8.68
C ALA A 378 -1.75 7.50 9.12
N SER A 379 -0.52 7.92 8.89
CA SER A 379 0.04 9.19 9.37
C SER A 379 -0.30 10.38 8.45
N VAL A 380 -1.58 10.53 8.06
CA VAL A 380 -1.99 11.47 7.00
C VAL A 380 -3.11 12.45 7.40
N ASP A 381 -3.51 12.51 8.68
CA ASP A 381 -4.56 13.44 9.15
C ASP A 381 -3.99 14.86 9.35
N TYR A 382 -3.60 15.51 8.25
CA TYR A 382 -3.11 16.89 8.21
C TYR A 382 -3.44 17.56 6.86
N ASP A 383 -3.35 18.90 6.81
CA ASP A 383 -3.51 19.66 5.57
C ASP A 383 -2.20 19.62 4.75
N GLY A 384 -2.17 18.74 3.75
CA GLY A 384 -1.00 18.56 2.89
C GLY A 384 -0.68 19.78 2.04
N ALA A 385 -1.69 20.52 1.56
CA ALA A 385 -1.48 21.71 0.74
C ALA A 385 -0.82 22.84 1.56
N GLN A 386 -1.23 23.01 2.81
CA GLN A 386 -0.63 23.98 3.72
C GLN A 386 0.80 23.57 4.09
N LEU A 387 1.00 22.29 4.43
CA LEU A 387 2.35 21.79 4.80
C LEU A 387 3.36 21.90 3.67
N MET A 388 2.96 21.75 2.41
CA MET A 388 3.86 21.95 1.28
C MET A 388 4.42 23.40 1.21
N GLN A 389 3.73 24.38 1.78
CA GLN A 389 4.17 25.75 1.84
C GLN A 389 5.04 26.02 3.07
N ASP A 390 4.71 25.39 4.20
CA ASP A 390 5.29 25.71 5.52
C ASP A 390 6.41 24.74 5.93
N PHE A 391 6.58 23.60 5.20
CA PHE A 391 7.53 22.57 5.60
C PHE A 391 8.97 23.09 5.50
N PRO A 392 9.78 22.99 6.58
CA PRO A 392 11.13 23.51 6.62
C PRO A 392 12.05 22.75 5.65
N GLN A 393 12.80 23.50 4.85
CA GLN A 393 13.72 22.94 3.86
C GLN A 393 15.04 22.41 4.46
N SER A 394 15.26 22.49 5.78
CA SER A 394 16.50 22.05 6.43
C SER A 394 16.24 21.13 7.63
N GLY A 395 16.88 20.00 7.60
CA GLY A 395 16.69 18.73 8.29
C GLY A 395 16.88 18.61 9.81
N ASN A 396 16.77 19.64 10.65
CA ASN A 396 16.88 19.51 12.10
C ASN A 396 15.59 19.97 12.83
N ALA A 397 14.45 19.36 12.45
CA ALA A 397 13.22 19.64 13.15
C ALA A 397 13.20 18.95 14.54
N THR A 398 12.88 19.74 15.58
CA THR A 398 12.67 19.23 16.95
C THR A 398 11.28 18.60 17.10
N LEU A 399 11.07 17.81 18.15
CA LEU A 399 9.75 17.25 18.49
C LEU A 399 8.69 18.35 18.66
N GLU A 400 9.05 19.46 19.28
CA GLU A 400 8.19 20.63 19.46
C GLU A 400 7.74 21.24 18.11
N MET A 401 8.67 21.31 17.15
CA MET A 401 8.38 21.77 15.80
C MET A 401 7.44 20.81 15.08
N TYR A 402 7.65 19.49 15.20
CA TYR A 402 6.72 18.49 14.63
C TYR A 402 5.33 18.54 15.27
N THR A 403 5.21 18.79 16.58
CA THR A 403 3.93 19.00 17.26
C THR A 403 3.17 20.16 16.65
N SER A 404 3.86 21.26 16.31
CA SER A 404 3.24 22.42 15.66
C SER A 404 2.87 22.15 14.19
N LEU A 405 3.65 21.37 13.46
CA LEU A 405 3.38 20.99 12.06
C LEU A 405 2.24 19.98 11.93
N PHE A 406 2.11 19.07 12.90
CA PHE A 406 1.13 17.97 12.87
C PHE A 406 0.18 17.98 14.07
N PRO A 407 -0.60 19.05 14.29
CA PRO A 407 -1.41 19.20 15.51
C PRO A 407 -2.47 18.11 15.66
N ARG A 408 -3.04 17.59 14.57
CA ARG A 408 -4.02 16.48 14.62
C ARG A 408 -3.38 15.15 15.02
N LEU A 409 -2.15 14.90 14.58
CA LEU A 409 -1.41 13.71 14.99
C LEU A 409 -0.96 13.82 16.45
N ALA A 410 -0.56 15.01 16.91
CA ALA A 410 -0.22 15.28 18.31
C ALA A 410 -1.43 15.05 19.23
N ASP A 411 -2.60 15.59 18.88
CA ASP A 411 -3.87 15.40 19.59
C ASP A 411 -4.24 13.91 19.70
N ALA A 412 -4.09 13.16 18.60
CA ALA A 412 -4.32 11.69 18.63
C ALA A 412 -3.41 10.98 19.63
N CYS A 413 -2.13 11.34 19.67
CA CYS A 413 -1.18 10.76 20.62
C CYS A 413 -1.53 11.11 22.07
N GLU A 414 -1.92 12.35 22.36
CA GLU A 414 -2.34 12.79 23.69
C GLU A 414 -3.58 12.03 24.17
N ARG A 415 -4.59 11.85 23.29
CA ARG A 415 -5.80 11.07 23.60
C ARG A 415 -5.49 9.62 23.89
N LEU A 416 -4.58 8.99 23.12
CA LEU A 416 -4.11 7.61 23.36
C LEU A 416 -3.36 7.50 24.69
N GLU A 417 -2.45 8.42 24.98
CA GLU A 417 -1.68 8.47 26.22
C GLU A 417 -2.59 8.54 27.46
N ASN A 418 -3.55 9.48 27.44
CA ASN A 418 -4.53 9.65 28.51
C ASN A 418 -5.43 8.41 28.69
N TRP A 419 -5.78 7.75 27.58
CA TRP A 419 -6.63 6.55 27.64
C TRP A 419 -5.92 5.32 28.20
N LEU A 420 -4.59 5.24 28.03
CA LEU A 420 -3.77 4.14 28.56
C LEU A 420 -3.34 4.30 30.02
N GLN A 421 -3.50 5.49 30.61
CA GLN A 421 -3.30 5.75 32.05
C GLN A 421 -4.51 5.27 32.87
#